data_a8f7e8bb5f28bb929015035550f8f743
#
_entry.id   a8f7e8bb5f28bb929015035550f8f743
#
_cell.length_a   1.000
_cell.length_b   1.000
_cell.length_c   1.000
_cell.angle_alpha   90.00
_cell.angle_beta   90.00
_cell.angle_gamma   90.00
#
_symmetry.space_group_name_H-M   'P 1'
#
loop_
_entity.id
_entity.type
_entity.pdbx_description
1 polymer ?
#
loop_
_entity_poly.entity_id
_entity_poly.type
_entity_poly.pdbx_seq_one_letter_code
_entity_poly.pdbx_strand_id
1 'polypeptide(L)'
;IPGVDAGDEKAVKKAREGLKRQLPIRAIHYYKFRNNHRSSEDAVPESFLFQTTIDVDDVDYVDAALEKARELNCSNTIWKGKLLHLEYSARKKLHIDIRMPMGMTIEETQKAYCEAAGIPYDKSCITPERIIFITDKDSEIYRSKEWYGVLPDEEIKARREAFLKRGLTIDGKGTARYSLLAGDCKSPER
;
A
#
# COMPACT_ATOMS: atom_id res chain seq x y z
N ILE A 1 8.22 -12.84 -26.72
CA ILE A 1 9.50 -12.21 -26.30
C ILE A 1 10.53 -12.63 -27.35
N PRO A 2 11.17 -11.70 -28.08
CA PRO A 2 12.15 -12.03 -29.09
C PRO A 2 13.24 -12.96 -28.54
N GLY A 3 13.55 -14.07 -29.24
CA GLY A 3 14.60 -15.02 -28.87
C GLY A 3 14.26 -16.02 -27.76
N VAL A 4 13.01 -16.05 -27.27
CA VAL A 4 12.55 -17.02 -26.26
C VAL A 4 11.54 -17.95 -26.88
N ASP A 5 11.79 -19.27 -26.76
CA ASP A 5 10.85 -20.29 -27.21
C ASP A 5 9.55 -20.18 -26.38
N ALA A 6 8.44 -19.99 -27.07
CA ALA A 6 7.13 -19.86 -26.43
C ALA A 6 6.66 -21.16 -25.73
N GLY A 7 7.20 -22.30 -26.11
CA GLY A 7 6.95 -23.59 -25.47
C GLY A 7 7.75 -23.83 -24.19
N ASP A 8 8.82 -23.06 -23.94
CA ASP A 8 9.57 -23.14 -22.72
C ASP A 8 9.01 -22.13 -21.66
N GLU A 9 8.07 -22.59 -20.86
CA GLU A 9 7.41 -21.79 -19.82
C GLU A 9 8.41 -21.17 -18.83
N LYS A 10 9.50 -21.85 -18.49
CA LYS A 10 10.51 -21.35 -17.55
C LYS A 10 11.31 -20.21 -18.17
N ALA A 11 11.71 -20.36 -19.42
CA ALA A 11 12.43 -19.33 -20.17
C ALA A 11 11.53 -18.09 -20.37
N VAL A 12 10.26 -18.30 -20.73
CA VAL A 12 9.26 -17.23 -20.87
C VAL A 12 9.05 -16.48 -19.54
N LYS A 13 8.90 -17.21 -18.42
CA LYS A 13 8.77 -16.61 -17.10
C LYS A 13 9.99 -15.78 -16.72
N LYS A 14 11.18 -16.33 -16.88
CA LYS A 14 12.46 -15.63 -16.58
C LYS A 14 12.62 -14.37 -17.43
N ALA A 15 12.30 -14.43 -18.71
CA ALA A 15 12.38 -13.27 -19.60
C ALA A 15 11.38 -12.18 -19.20
N ARG A 16 10.14 -12.55 -18.86
CA ARG A 16 9.13 -11.60 -18.33
C ARG A 16 9.57 -10.94 -17.03
N GLU A 17 10.17 -11.69 -16.11
CA GLU A 17 10.72 -11.14 -14.88
C GLU A 17 11.87 -10.16 -15.15
N GLY A 18 12.75 -10.48 -16.11
CA GLY A 18 13.82 -9.59 -16.56
C GLY A 18 13.31 -8.27 -17.12
N LEU A 19 12.28 -8.32 -17.95
CA LEU A 19 11.62 -7.12 -18.49
C LEU A 19 10.91 -6.33 -17.38
N LYS A 20 10.20 -7.00 -16.47
CA LYS A 20 9.53 -6.34 -15.36
C LYS A 20 10.50 -5.55 -14.47
N ARG A 21 11.70 -6.07 -14.25
CA ARG A 21 12.75 -5.39 -13.45
C ARG A 21 13.29 -4.11 -14.10
N GLN A 22 13.03 -3.88 -15.38
CA GLN A 22 13.40 -2.64 -16.08
C GLN A 22 12.34 -1.54 -15.94
N LEU A 23 11.15 -1.87 -15.45
CA LEU A 23 10.11 -0.90 -15.23
C LEU A 23 10.48 0.01 -14.04
N PRO A 24 10.11 1.29 -14.09
CA PRO A 24 10.21 2.17 -12.93
C PRO A 24 9.36 1.62 -11.78
N ILE A 25 9.76 1.98 -10.57
CA ILE A 25 9.09 1.52 -9.34
C ILE A 25 8.60 2.71 -8.53
N ARG A 26 7.55 2.49 -7.75
CA ARG A 26 7.10 3.41 -6.71
C ARG A 26 7.05 2.71 -5.36
N ALA A 27 7.51 3.37 -4.32
CA ALA A 27 7.30 2.95 -2.95
C ALA A 27 5.86 3.30 -2.54
N ILE A 28 5.20 2.42 -1.78
CA ILE A 28 3.78 2.56 -1.48
C ILE A 28 3.57 3.31 -0.17
N HIS A 29 4.27 2.87 0.87
CA HIS A 29 3.99 3.27 2.25
C HIS A 29 4.87 4.42 2.72
N TYR A 30 6.11 4.50 2.22
CA TYR A 30 7.10 5.48 2.62
C TYR A 30 7.76 6.11 1.39
N TYR A 31 8.06 7.39 1.45
CA TYR A 31 8.80 8.07 0.37
C TYR A 31 10.29 8.26 0.69
N LYS A 32 10.74 7.93 1.92
CA LYS A 32 12.14 8.11 2.32
C LYS A 32 12.66 6.90 3.08
N PHE A 33 13.88 6.49 2.74
CA PHE A 33 14.63 5.43 3.40
C PHE A 33 16.02 5.94 3.77
N ARG A 34 16.55 5.46 4.89
CA ARG A 34 17.91 5.80 5.34
C ARG A 34 18.94 5.17 4.41
N ASN A 35 20.11 5.81 4.30
CA ASN A 35 21.24 5.29 3.55
C ASN A 35 20.97 4.93 2.08
N ASN A 36 19.91 5.47 1.47
CA ASN A 36 19.44 5.07 0.15
C ASN A 36 19.24 3.55 0.00
N HIS A 37 18.99 2.87 1.12
CA HIS A 37 18.73 1.44 1.16
C HIS A 37 17.29 1.17 1.51
N ARG A 38 16.55 0.56 0.58
CA ARG A 38 15.13 0.27 0.74
C ARG A 38 14.94 -1.04 1.50
N SER A 39 14.77 -0.92 2.81
CA SER A 39 14.43 -2.02 3.70
C SER A 39 13.37 -1.58 4.73
N SER A 40 12.76 -2.53 5.39
CA SER A 40 11.83 -2.25 6.49
C SER A 40 12.48 -1.44 7.62
N GLU A 41 13.77 -1.70 7.88
CA GLU A 41 14.50 -1.07 8.98
C GLU A 41 14.95 0.35 8.64
N ASP A 42 15.16 0.62 7.35
CA ASP A 42 15.60 1.93 6.87
C ASP A 42 14.45 2.88 6.54
N ALA A 43 13.19 2.42 6.60
CA ALA A 43 12.04 3.28 6.41
C ALA A 43 12.01 4.40 7.46
N VAL A 44 11.90 5.65 6.99
CA VAL A 44 11.88 6.85 7.86
C VAL A 44 10.45 7.09 8.34
N PRO A 45 10.15 6.98 9.66
CA PRO A 45 8.77 7.06 10.17
C PRO A 45 8.03 8.35 9.78
N GLU A 46 8.75 9.46 9.69
CA GLU A 46 8.20 10.77 9.32
C GLU A 46 7.74 10.82 7.86
N SER A 47 8.24 9.89 7.03
CA SER A 47 7.89 9.79 5.60
C SER A 47 6.74 8.84 5.32
N PHE A 48 6.05 8.35 6.34
CA PHE A 48 4.90 7.47 6.19
C PHE A 48 3.72 8.21 5.54
N LEU A 49 3.21 7.65 4.45
CA LEU A 49 2.24 8.31 3.58
C LEU A 49 0.78 8.11 4.01
N PHE A 50 0.51 7.24 4.99
CA PHE A 50 -0.84 6.83 5.39
C PHE A 50 -1.71 6.39 4.21
N GLN A 51 -1.09 5.75 3.24
CA GLN A 51 -1.74 5.11 2.09
C GLN A 51 -1.23 3.68 1.95
N THR A 52 -1.99 2.86 1.24
CA THR A 52 -1.60 1.49 0.93
C THR A 52 -2.15 1.08 -0.42
N THR A 53 -1.58 0.01 -1.00
CA THR A 53 -2.04 -0.55 -2.28
C THR A 53 -2.65 -1.93 -2.04
N ILE A 54 -3.80 -2.14 -2.61
CA ILE A 54 -4.41 -3.47 -2.78
C ILE A 54 -3.95 -3.99 -4.14
N ASP A 55 -3.24 -5.10 -4.15
CA ASP A 55 -2.76 -5.78 -5.35
C ASP A 55 -3.76 -6.91 -5.68
N VAL A 56 -4.56 -6.73 -6.72
CA VAL A 56 -5.54 -7.71 -7.18
C VAL A 56 -4.88 -8.58 -8.23
N ASP A 57 -4.28 -9.66 -7.79
CA ASP A 57 -3.45 -10.55 -8.62
C ASP A 57 -4.25 -11.64 -9.35
N ASP A 58 -5.50 -11.84 -8.97
CA ASP A 58 -6.39 -12.79 -9.63
C ASP A 58 -7.24 -12.07 -10.68
N VAL A 59 -7.11 -12.51 -11.94
CA VAL A 59 -7.78 -11.89 -13.09
C VAL A 59 -9.31 -11.95 -12.99
N ASP A 60 -9.83 -12.98 -12.34
CA ASP A 60 -11.28 -13.16 -12.20
C ASP A 60 -11.93 -12.11 -11.29
N TYR A 61 -11.13 -11.44 -10.47
CA TYR A 61 -11.60 -10.37 -9.59
C TYR A 61 -11.37 -8.94 -10.11
N VAL A 62 -10.64 -8.76 -11.22
CA VAL A 62 -10.21 -7.42 -11.68
C VAL A 62 -11.39 -6.49 -11.96
N ASP A 63 -12.36 -6.94 -12.75
CA ASP A 63 -13.50 -6.10 -13.13
C ASP A 63 -14.39 -5.79 -11.93
N ALA A 64 -14.68 -6.79 -11.11
CA ALA A 64 -15.47 -6.62 -9.88
C ALA A 64 -14.77 -5.69 -8.89
N ALA A 65 -13.45 -5.82 -8.73
CA ALA A 65 -12.65 -4.95 -7.87
C ALA A 65 -12.63 -3.51 -8.36
N LEU A 66 -12.58 -3.29 -9.67
CA LEU A 66 -12.61 -1.96 -10.27
C LEU A 66 -13.95 -1.25 -10.02
N GLU A 67 -15.06 -1.95 -10.24
CA GLU A 67 -16.39 -1.42 -9.96
C GLU A 67 -16.56 -1.13 -8.48
N LYS A 68 -16.16 -2.07 -7.64
CA LYS A 68 -16.26 -1.96 -6.18
C LYS A 68 -15.41 -0.83 -5.60
N ALA A 69 -14.22 -0.59 -6.17
CA ALA A 69 -13.40 0.55 -5.75
C ALA A 69 -14.11 1.89 -5.96
N ARG A 70 -14.81 2.05 -7.07
CA ARG A 70 -15.60 3.25 -7.36
C ARG A 70 -16.81 3.38 -6.44
N GLU A 71 -17.53 2.27 -6.24
CA GLU A 71 -18.69 2.20 -5.36
C GLU A 71 -18.31 2.58 -3.91
N LEU A 72 -17.27 1.95 -3.36
CA LEU A 72 -16.79 2.20 -2.01
C LEU A 72 -16.35 3.65 -1.82
N ASN A 73 -15.71 4.24 -2.84
CA ASN A 73 -15.28 5.64 -2.79
C ASN A 73 -16.46 6.62 -2.72
N CYS A 74 -17.62 6.26 -3.27
CA CYS A 74 -18.82 7.05 -3.24
C CYS A 74 -19.79 6.67 -2.11
N SER A 75 -19.52 5.56 -1.41
CA SER A 75 -20.38 5.01 -0.37
C SER A 75 -20.40 5.86 0.90
N ASN A 76 -21.39 5.61 1.77
CA ASN A 76 -21.41 6.24 3.10
C ASN A 76 -20.74 5.35 4.15
N THR A 77 -19.58 4.80 3.82
CA THR A 77 -18.74 3.96 4.68
C THR A 77 -17.43 4.66 5.03
N ILE A 78 -16.56 3.98 5.79
CA ILE A 78 -15.20 4.46 6.09
C ILE A 78 -14.34 4.65 4.84
N TRP A 79 -14.76 4.10 3.69
CA TRP A 79 -14.03 4.15 2.42
C TRP A 79 -14.38 5.37 1.57
N LYS A 80 -15.38 6.14 1.96
CA LYS A 80 -15.78 7.36 1.25
C LYS A 80 -14.62 8.32 1.04
N GLY A 81 -14.34 8.65 -0.21
CA GLY A 81 -13.26 9.57 -0.58
C GLY A 81 -11.85 9.04 -0.29
N LYS A 82 -11.68 7.72 -0.11
CA LYS A 82 -10.37 7.13 0.20
C LYS A 82 -9.61 6.62 -1.00
N LEU A 83 -10.25 6.51 -2.16
CA LEU A 83 -9.58 6.10 -3.38
C LEU A 83 -8.59 7.15 -3.84
N LEU A 84 -7.33 6.75 -4.00
CA LEU A 84 -6.24 7.62 -4.42
C LEU A 84 -5.83 7.38 -5.87
N HIS A 85 -5.75 6.11 -6.27
CA HIS A 85 -5.27 5.75 -7.60
C HIS A 85 -5.78 4.38 -8.03
N LEU A 86 -6.01 4.22 -9.31
CA LEU A 86 -6.32 2.95 -9.96
C LEU A 86 -5.47 2.80 -11.21
N GLU A 87 -4.82 1.68 -11.35
CA GLU A 87 -4.04 1.35 -12.57
C GLU A 87 -4.09 -0.14 -12.88
N TYR A 88 -4.00 -0.47 -14.16
CA TYR A 88 -3.69 -1.83 -14.55
C TYR A 88 -2.20 -2.12 -14.39
N SER A 89 -1.87 -3.27 -13.81
CA SER A 89 -0.49 -3.75 -13.75
C SER A 89 0.00 -4.16 -15.14
N ALA A 90 1.31 -4.39 -15.27
CA ALA A 90 1.92 -4.92 -16.51
C ALA A 90 1.32 -6.25 -17.01
N ARG A 91 0.60 -6.97 -16.14
CA ARG A 91 -0.11 -8.21 -16.45
C ARG A 91 -1.62 -8.03 -16.61
N LYS A 92 -2.08 -6.78 -16.75
CA LYS A 92 -3.50 -6.44 -16.82
C LYS A 92 -4.31 -6.83 -15.58
N LYS A 93 -3.65 -6.93 -14.43
CA LYS A 93 -4.25 -7.04 -13.12
C LYS A 93 -4.46 -5.63 -12.55
N LEU A 94 -4.99 -5.47 -11.33
CA LEU A 94 -5.37 -4.17 -10.81
C LEU A 94 -4.59 -3.81 -9.55
N HIS A 95 -4.09 -2.58 -9.49
CA HIS A 95 -3.61 -1.94 -8.29
C HIS A 95 -4.62 -0.86 -7.85
N ILE A 96 -5.00 -0.89 -6.58
CA ILE A 96 -5.92 0.06 -5.97
C ILE A 96 -5.20 0.74 -4.82
N ASP A 97 -4.82 2.01 -4.98
CA ASP A 97 -4.24 2.78 -3.88
C ASP A 97 -5.34 3.49 -3.09
N ILE A 98 -5.30 3.34 -1.80
CA ILE A 98 -6.28 3.93 -0.88
C ILE A 98 -5.61 4.67 0.26
N ARG A 99 -6.27 5.73 0.74
CA ARG A 99 -5.94 6.40 1.99
C ARG A 99 -6.37 5.51 3.16
N MET A 100 -5.45 5.24 4.07
CA MET A 100 -5.75 4.46 5.27
C MET A 100 -6.78 5.19 6.14
N PRO A 101 -7.81 4.51 6.65
CA PRO A 101 -8.67 5.08 7.67
C PRO A 101 -7.91 5.47 8.94
N MET A 102 -8.47 6.37 9.74
CA MET A 102 -7.86 6.86 10.98
C MET A 102 -7.64 5.70 11.97
N GLY A 103 -6.40 5.56 12.45
CA GLY A 103 -6.04 4.57 13.47
C GLY A 103 -5.95 3.11 12.98
N MET A 104 -6.17 2.82 11.70
CA MET A 104 -5.98 1.47 11.14
C MET A 104 -4.55 1.26 10.66
N THR A 105 -3.98 0.10 10.94
CA THR A 105 -2.67 -0.32 10.40
C THR A 105 -2.77 -0.63 8.91
N ILE A 106 -1.63 -0.80 8.24
CA ILE A 106 -1.59 -1.23 6.83
C ILE A 106 -2.36 -2.54 6.66
N GLU A 107 -2.06 -3.53 7.49
CA GLU A 107 -2.69 -4.84 7.40
C GLU A 107 -4.20 -4.79 7.67
N GLU A 108 -4.62 -4.09 8.71
CA GLU A 108 -6.05 -3.91 9.02
C GLU A 108 -6.78 -3.21 7.89
N THR A 109 -6.17 -2.17 7.31
CA THR A 109 -6.73 -1.43 6.18
C THR A 109 -6.94 -2.33 4.97
N GLN A 110 -5.93 -3.11 4.60
CA GLN A 110 -6.02 -4.00 3.44
C GLN A 110 -7.04 -5.12 3.66
N LYS A 111 -7.05 -5.76 4.83
CA LYS A 111 -8.03 -6.80 5.16
C LYS A 111 -9.46 -6.27 5.10
N ALA A 112 -9.73 -5.16 5.78
CA ALA A 112 -11.06 -4.57 5.81
C ALA A 112 -11.53 -4.06 4.44
N TYR A 113 -10.60 -3.54 3.62
CA TYR A 113 -10.93 -3.13 2.26
C TYR A 113 -11.24 -4.33 1.37
N CYS A 114 -10.42 -5.37 1.41
CA CYS A 114 -10.64 -6.60 0.64
C CYS A 114 -11.97 -7.27 1.01
N GLU A 115 -12.31 -7.31 2.30
CA GLU A 115 -13.59 -7.80 2.78
C GLU A 115 -14.76 -6.96 2.23
N ALA A 116 -14.67 -5.62 2.33
CA ALA A 116 -15.70 -4.72 1.81
C ALA A 116 -15.84 -4.79 0.28
N ALA A 117 -14.74 -5.05 -0.42
CA ALA A 117 -14.72 -5.18 -1.88
C ALA A 117 -15.06 -6.59 -2.37
N GLY A 118 -15.11 -7.60 -1.49
CA GLY A 118 -15.35 -8.99 -1.86
C GLY A 118 -14.21 -9.62 -2.67
N ILE A 119 -12.96 -9.20 -2.42
CA ILE A 119 -11.77 -9.67 -3.13
C ILE A 119 -10.78 -10.37 -2.18
N PRO A 120 -9.98 -11.32 -2.69
CA PRO A 120 -8.96 -11.98 -1.87
C PRO A 120 -7.93 -11.00 -1.31
N TYR A 121 -7.52 -11.23 -0.06
CA TYR A 121 -6.47 -10.46 0.59
C TYR A 121 -5.08 -11.05 0.32
N ASP A 122 -4.16 -10.23 -0.22
CA ASP A 122 -2.76 -10.59 -0.40
C ASP A 122 -1.88 -10.03 0.73
N LYS A 123 -1.33 -10.94 1.54
CA LYS A 123 -0.43 -10.60 2.65
C LYS A 123 0.92 -10.03 2.21
N SER A 124 1.30 -10.13 0.94
CA SER A 124 2.62 -9.71 0.47
C SER A 124 2.80 -8.20 0.41
N CYS A 125 1.70 -7.43 0.44
CA CYS A 125 1.71 -5.98 0.23
C CYS A 125 1.78 -5.13 1.51
N ILE A 126 2.03 -5.73 2.68
CA ILE A 126 2.00 -5.02 3.97
C ILE A 126 3.36 -4.49 4.45
N THR A 127 4.46 -4.85 3.82
CA THR A 127 5.78 -4.45 4.29
C THR A 127 6.12 -3.00 3.94
N PRO A 128 6.90 -2.30 4.78
CA PRO A 128 7.26 -0.88 4.56
C PRO A 128 7.96 -0.63 3.23
N GLU A 129 8.86 -1.53 2.85
CA GLU A 129 9.66 -1.45 1.64
C GLU A 129 8.94 -1.92 0.38
N ARG A 130 7.66 -2.30 0.48
CA ARG A 130 6.89 -2.76 -0.67
C ARG A 130 6.90 -1.71 -1.79
N ILE A 131 7.12 -2.21 -3.00
CA ILE A 131 7.06 -1.42 -4.22
C ILE A 131 6.02 -1.98 -5.17
N ILE A 132 5.55 -1.11 -6.05
CA ILE A 132 4.77 -1.46 -7.23
C ILE A 132 5.57 -1.04 -8.47
N PHE A 133 5.55 -1.86 -9.50
CA PHE A 133 6.11 -1.52 -10.80
C PHE A 133 5.13 -0.61 -11.54
N ILE A 134 5.64 0.53 -12.00
CA ILE A 134 4.86 1.49 -12.79
C ILE A 134 4.84 1.01 -14.23
N THR A 135 3.68 1.06 -14.86
CA THR A 135 3.47 0.77 -16.27
C THR A 135 3.43 2.06 -17.10
N ASP A 136 2.77 2.04 -18.23
CA ASP A 136 2.55 3.23 -19.04
C ASP A 136 1.34 4.06 -18.54
N LYS A 137 1.24 5.28 -19.08
CA LYS A 137 0.13 6.19 -18.73
C LYS A 137 -1.24 5.67 -19.15
N ASP A 138 -1.30 4.78 -20.16
CA ASP A 138 -2.56 4.25 -20.68
C ASP A 138 -3.12 3.14 -19.78
N SER A 139 -2.30 2.66 -18.84
CA SER A 139 -2.71 1.74 -17.80
C SER A 139 -3.37 2.44 -16.60
N GLU A 140 -3.24 3.76 -16.48
CA GLU A 140 -3.87 4.54 -15.42
C GLU A 140 -5.36 4.73 -15.70
N ILE A 141 -6.19 4.41 -14.70
CA ILE A 141 -7.65 4.49 -14.78
C ILE A 141 -8.17 5.71 -14.01
N TYR A 142 -7.55 6.01 -12.87
CA TYR A 142 -7.95 7.10 -11.99
C TYR A 142 -6.77 7.60 -11.16
N ARG A 143 -6.70 8.90 -10.94
CA ARG A 143 -5.75 9.56 -10.04
C ARG A 143 -6.42 10.67 -9.26
N SER A 144 -6.36 10.59 -7.93
CA SER A 144 -6.71 11.68 -7.04
C SER A 144 -5.60 12.71 -6.96
N LYS A 145 -5.95 13.97 -6.72
CA LYS A 145 -4.98 15.04 -6.41
C LYS A 145 -4.19 14.77 -5.13
N GLU A 146 -4.73 13.95 -4.24
CA GLU A 146 -4.12 13.60 -2.96
C GLU A 146 -3.18 12.40 -3.03
N TRP A 147 -3.09 11.75 -4.19
CA TRP A 147 -2.18 10.62 -4.37
C TRP A 147 -0.73 11.09 -4.24
N TYR A 148 0.01 10.49 -3.31
CA TYR A 148 1.31 10.95 -2.82
C TYR A 148 1.32 12.41 -2.30
N GLY A 149 0.16 12.99 -2.04
CA GLY A 149 0.05 14.30 -1.41
C GLY A 149 0.54 14.26 0.03
N VAL A 150 1.27 15.30 0.44
CA VAL A 150 1.66 15.50 1.83
C VAL A 150 0.42 15.88 2.63
N LEU A 151 0.13 15.12 3.68
CA LEU A 151 -0.96 15.44 4.58
C LEU A 151 -0.61 16.67 5.43
N PRO A 152 -1.60 17.49 5.83
CA PRO A 152 -1.38 18.56 6.79
C PRO A 152 -0.82 18.02 8.11
N ASP A 153 0.05 18.79 8.76
CA ASP A 153 0.70 18.39 10.02
C ASP A 153 -0.30 18.01 11.11
N GLU A 154 -1.43 18.73 11.17
CA GLU A 154 -2.52 18.46 12.12
C GLU A 154 -3.16 17.10 11.87
N GLU A 155 -3.37 16.72 10.60
CA GLU A 155 -3.89 15.41 10.25
C GLU A 155 -2.89 14.31 10.57
N ILE A 156 -1.61 14.50 10.27
CA ILE A 156 -0.53 13.57 10.64
C ILE A 156 -0.51 13.36 12.15
N LYS A 157 -0.61 14.44 12.91
CA LYS A 157 -0.67 14.39 14.38
C LYS A 157 -1.88 13.60 14.86
N ALA A 158 -3.07 13.89 14.36
CA ALA A 158 -4.29 13.19 14.71
C ALA A 158 -4.23 11.69 14.39
N ARG A 159 -3.64 11.33 13.24
CA ARG A 159 -3.44 9.92 12.86
C ARG A 159 -2.49 9.19 13.80
N ARG A 160 -1.40 9.83 14.20
CA ARG A 160 -0.45 9.28 15.18
C ARG A 160 -1.09 9.11 16.55
N GLU A 161 -1.85 10.12 17.02
CA GLU A 161 -2.59 10.03 18.28
C GLU A 161 -3.62 8.89 18.27
N ALA A 162 -4.28 8.64 17.14
CA ALA A 162 -5.21 7.53 16.98
C ALA A 162 -4.52 6.17 17.18
N PHE A 163 -3.29 5.99 16.70
CA PHE A 163 -2.49 4.79 17.00
C PHE A 163 -2.13 4.70 18.46
N LEU A 164 -1.64 5.79 19.06
CA LEU A 164 -1.25 5.82 20.47
C LEU A 164 -2.43 5.50 21.40
N LYS A 165 -3.63 5.99 21.11
CA LYS A 165 -4.86 5.66 21.86
C LYS A 165 -5.19 4.18 21.84
N ARG A 166 -4.74 3.46 20.80
CA ARG A 166 -4.88 2.00 20.67
C ARG A 166 -3.70 1.23 21.30
N GLY A 167 -2.74 1.92 21.91
CA GLY A 167 -1.51 1.30 22.41
C GLY A 167 -0.57 0.84 21.28
N LEU A 168 -0.63 1.48 20.12
CA LEU A 168 0.17 1.16 18.95
C LEU A 168 1.13 2.31 18.64
N THR A 169 2.29 1.98 18.04
CA THR A 169 3.21 2.98 17.48
C THR A 169 3.47 2.67 16.01
N ILE A 170 3.72 3.71 15.22
CA ILE A 170 4.26 3.53 13.87
C ILE A 170 5.77 3.36 14.01
N ASP A 171 6.25 2.14 13.79
CA ASP A 171 7.67 1.84 13.77
C ASP A 171 8.26 1.97 12.35
N GLY A 172 9.59 1.85 12.26
CA GLY A 172 10.29 1.88 10.98
C GLY A 172 9.94 0.73 10.03
N LYS A 173 9.10 -0.20 10.44
CA LYS A 173 8.61 -1.32 9.62
C LYS A 173 7.25 -1.03 8.98
N GLY A 174 6.71 0.17 9.21
CA GLY A 174 5.45 0.61 8.59
C GLY A 174 4.20 -0.03 9.16
N THR A 175 4.35 -0.79 10.22
CA THR A 175 3.25 -1.35 10.99
C THR A 175 3.10 -0.60 12.30
N ALA A 176 1.88 -0.41 12.76
CA ALA A 176 1.66 -0.03 14.13
C ALA A 176 1.86 -1.28 14.99
N ARG A 177 2.76 -1.20 15.95
CA ARG A 177 2.95 -2.25 16.95
C ARG A 177 2.25 -1.86 18.23
N TYR A 178 1.86 -2.86 18.99
CA TYR A 178 1.51 -2.64 20.38
C TYR A 178 2.71 -1.99 21.05
N SER A 179 2.48 -0.81 21.62
CA SER A 179 3.47 -0.18 22.46
C SER A 179 3.72 -1.10 23.65
N LEU A 180 4.90 -1.68 23.70
CA LEU A 180 5.39 -2.31 24.94
C LEU A 180 5.45 -1.28 26.09
N LEU A 181 5.31 0.00 25.76
CA LEU A 181 5.37 1.15 26.62
C LEU A 181 4.08 1.42 27.40
N ALA A 182 3.00 0.71 27.15
CA ALA A 182 1.86 0.75 28.09
C ALA A 182 2.26 0.20 29.46
N GLY A 183 3.42 -0.51 29.56
CA GLY A 183 4.03 -0.92 30.83
C GLY A 183 5.23 -0.09 31.29
N ASP A 184 5.81 0.75 30.42
CA ASP A 184 7.03 1.52 30.70
C ASP A 184 6.77 2.99 31.04
N CYS A 185 5.53 3.40 31.25
CA CYS A 185 5.22 4.58 32.06
C CYS A 185 5.50 4.31 33.55
N LYS A 186 6.69 3.78 33.85
CA LYS A 186 7.29 4.03 35.13
C LYS A 186 7.81 5.45 35.08
N SER A 187 7.11 6.33 35.79
CA SER A 187 7.61 7.62 36.17
C SER A 187 9.08 7.53 36.50
N PRO A 188 9.94 8.47 36.10
CA PRO A 188 11.27 8.55 36.67
C PRO A 188 11.05 8.76 38.15
N GLU A 189 11.34 7.75 38.95
CA GLU A 189 11.48 7.92 40.38
C GLU A 189 12.63 8.89 40.58
N ARG A 190 12.33 9.90 41.27
CA ARG A 190 12.97 11.10 41.85
C ARG A 190 14.47 11.00 42.06
#